data_ed16c7566dcfdfb403cef1d1f720ab54
#
_entry.id   ed16c7566dcfdfb403cef1d1f720ab54
#
_cell.length_a   1.000
_cell.length_b   1.000
_cell.length_c   1.000
_cell.angle_alpha   90.00
_cell.angle_beta   90.00
_cell.angle_gamma   90.00
#
_symmetry.space_group_name_H-M   'P 1'
#
loop_
_entity.id
_entity.type
_entity.pdbx_description
1 polymer ?
#
loop_
_entity_poly.entity_id
_entity_poly.type
_entity_poly.pdbx_seq_one_letter_code
_entity_poly.pdbx_strand_id
1 'polypeptide(L)'
;ILYVNNPAHARAPISMVPVQAITSTVEKYTRRFNYPETSSIKWEKDTGIYGIKTYFCSNVCAAYRRGVYLELGGFPHPTIFNEDLIFAAGAIQNGWKIIYKADARVIHSHEYTYRELIRRNFDQGVSQACHPEIFEKVKSEKEGIHLICTLVKKLLKERKYLQIIQLFVESGCKYLGYQMGKHYRQLPESFIMKLTMNHNYWRGRNDEDA
;
A
#
# COMPACT_ATOMS: atom_id res chain seq x y z
N ILE A 1 5.66 8.58 -1.07
CA ILE A 1 7.01 9.02 -1.43
C ILE A 1 7.81 9.24 -0.21
N LEU A 2 8.87 8.50 -0.10
CA LEU A 2 9.78 8.59 0.99
C LEU A 2 10.81 9.68 0.66
N TYR A 3 10.66 10.82 1.28
CA TYR A 3 11.69 11.81 1.29
C TYR A 3 12.15 12.00 2.73
N VAL A 4 13.33 11.50 3.00
CA VAL A 4 13.91 11.59 4.31
C VAL A 4 14.79 12.81 4.33
N ASN A 5 14.37 13.88 4.98
CA ASN A 5 15.08 15.13 4.86
C ASN A 5 15.39 15.85 6.17
N ASN A 6 16.60 16.34 6.21
CA ASN A 6 16.97 17.50 7.00
C ASN A 6 16.56 18.77 6.21
N PRO A 7 15.80 19.73 6.77
CA PRO A 7 15.25 20.87 6.02
C PRO A 7 16.29 21.77 5.35
N ALA A 8 17.58 21.66 5.66
CA ALA A 8 18.61 22.53 5.13
C ALA A 8 19.09 22.19 3.70
N HIS A 9 18.76 21.03 3.11
CA HIS A 9 19.33 20.59 1.82
C HIS A 9 18.34 19.94 0.85
N ALA A 10 17.10 20.36 0.83
CA ALA A 10 16.09 19.85 -0.11
C ALA A 10 16.34 20.39 -1.53
N ARG A 11 17.08 19.65 -2.37
CA ARG A 11 16.85 19.74 -3.82
C ARG A 11 15.50 19.09 -4.12
N ALA A 12 14.73 19.72 -5.01
CA ALA A 12 13.34 19.43 -5.29
C ALA A 12 13.02 17.92 -5.34
N PRO A 13 12.06 17.47 -4.53
CA PRO A 13 11.64 16.09 -4.56
C PRO A 13 10.87 15.79 -5.84
N ILE A 14 11.02 14.60 -6.35
CA ILE A 14 10.15 14.06 -7.37
C ILE A 14 9.02 13.35 -6.64
N SER A 15 7.81 13.83 -6.76
CA SER A 15 6.61 13.19 -6.24
C SER A 15 5.65 12.86 -7.35
N MET A 16 4.71 11.98 -7.13
CA MET A 16 3.90 11.46 -8.20
C MET A 16 2.48 11.23 -7.79
N VAL A 17 1.59 11.91 -8.47
CA VAL A 17 0.19 11.54 -8.56
C VAL A 17 0.02 10.78 -9.86
N PRO A 18 -0.54 9.57 -9.88
CA PRO A 18 -0.84 8.89 -11.12
C PRO A 18 -1.78 9.74 -11.98
N VAL A 19 -1.31 10.21 -13.13
CA VAL A 19 -2.18 10.79 -14.15
C VAL A 19 -2.80 9.62 -14.91
N GLN A 20 -4.10 9.68 -15.13
CA GLN A 20 -4.92 8.58 -15.60
C GLN A 20 -4.56 8.11 -17.01
N ALA A 21 -4.20 6.85 -17.16
CA ALA A 21 -4.68 6.03 -18.25
C ALA A 21 -6.16 5.70 -18.03
N ILE A 22 -6.87 5.23 -19.04
CA ILE A 22 -8.31 4.87 -18.98
C ILE A 22 -8.51 3.84 -17.87
N THR A 23 -8.99 4.29 -16.72
CA THR A 23 -9.22 3.43 -15.54
C THR A 23 -10.68 3.47 -15.16
N SER A 24 -11.16 2.41 -14.50
CA SER A 24 -12.54 2.38 -14.01
C SER A 24 -12.83 3.57 -13.10
N THR A 25 -14.11 3.97 -13.03
CA THR A 25 -14.54 5.07 -12.14
C THR A 25 -14.18 4.78 -10.68
N VAL A 26 -14.29 3.52 -10.25
CA VAL A 26 -13.94 3.08 -8.89
C VAL A 26 -12.45 3.26 -8.65
N GLU A 27 -11.59 2.84 -9.57
CA GLU A 27 -10.14 3.03 -9.43
C GLU A 27 -9.75 4.50 -9.42
N LYS A 28 -10.33 5.32 -10.29
CA LYS A 28 -10.13 6.76 -10.32
C LYS A 28 -10.38 7.41 -8.95
N TYR A 29 -11.45 7.02 -8.28
CA TYR A 29 -11.80 7.59 -6.97
C TYR A 29 -10.93 7.01 -5.85
N THR A 30 -10.60 5.72 -5.92
CA THR A 30 -9.64 5.09 -5.01
C THR A 30 -8.29 5.80 -5.07
N ARG A 31 -7.81 6.12 -6.27
CA ARG A 31 -6.56 6.88 -6.45
C ARG A 31 -6.62 8.28 -5.84
N ARG A 32 -7.70 9.03 -6.11
CA ARG A 32 -7.87 10.36 -5.50
C ARG A 32 -7.93 10.33 -3.98
N PHE A 33 -8.47 9.26 -3.41
CA PHE A 33 -8.48 9.05 -1.96
C PHE A 33 -7.08 8.78 -1.40
N ASN A 34 -6.27 7.99 -2.10
CA ASN A 34 -4.91 7.63 -1.66
C ASN A 34 -3.87 8.69 -2.00
N TYR A 35 -4.08 9.46 -3.06
CA TYR A 35 -3.19 10.50 -3.56
C TYR A 35 -3.92 11.84 -3.62
N PRO A 36 -4.03 12.56 -2.49
CA PRO A 36 -4.71 13.85 -2.42
C PRO A 36 -3.99 14.91 -3.28
N GLU A 37 -4.72 15.94 -3.67
CA GLU A 37 -4.19 17.05 -4.49
C GLU A 37 -3.29 18.00 -3.68
N THR A 38 -3.15 17.79 -2.37
CA THR A 38 -2.37 18.62 -1.46
C THR A 38 -1.14 17.88 -0.98
N SER A 39 0.01 18.50 -1.11
CA SER A 39 1.27 17.98 -0.57
C SER A 39 1.25 17.91 0.96
N SER A 40 1.93 16.94 1.53
CA SER A 40 1.97 16.75 2.98
C SER A 40 3.32 16.20 3.46
N ILE A 41 3.63 16.46 4.72
CA ILE A 41 4.77 15.85 5.42
C ILE A 41 4.21 15.01 6.54
N LYS A 42 4.68 13.78 6.66
CA LYS A 42 4.26 12.80 7.66
C LYS A 42 5.44 12.37 8.52
N TRP A 43 5.20 12.23 9.81
CA TRP A 43 6.17 11.83 10.82
C TRP A 43 5.49 11.06 11.96
N GLU A 44 6.25 10.64 12.96
CA GLU A 44 5.79 9.74 14.01
C GLU A 44 4.54 10.25 14.75
N LYS A 45 4.49 11.54 15.11
CA LYS A 45 3.33 12.14 15.82
C LYS A 45 2.01 12.05 15.05
N ASP A 46 2.08 11.85 13.74
CA ASP A 46 0.91 11.78 12.88
C ASP A 46 0.24 10.40 12.91
N THR A 47 0.90 9.40 13.52
CA THR A 47 0.41 8.01 13.57
C THR A 47 -0.94 7.91 14.29
N GLY A 48 -1.15 8.70 15.35
CA GLY A 48 -2.42 8.76 16.07
C GLY A 48 -3.57 9.36 15.24
N ILE A 49 -3.25 10.19 14.24
CA ILE A 49 -4.23 10.90 13.40
C ILE A 49 -4.51 10.11 12.11
N TYR A 50 -3.46 9.70 11.40
CA TYR A 50 -3.57 9.09 10.08
C TYR A 50 -3.42 7.56 10.08
N GLY A 51 -3.11 6.95 11.23
CA GLY A 51 -2.94 5.51 11.33
C GLY A 51 -1.94 4.98 10.31
N ILE A 52 -2.31 3.93 9.58
CA ILE A 52 -1.46 3.30 8.55
C ILE A 52 -1.05 4.26 7.42
N LYS A 53 -1.85 5.29 7.13
CA LYS A 53 -1.49 6.30 6.11
C LYS A 53 -0.27 7.13 6.46
N THR A 54 0.14 7.17 7.73
CA THR A 54 1.39 7.80 8.14
C THR A 54 2.58 7.13 7.44
N TYR A 55 2.55 5.80 7.32
CA TYR A 55 3.59 5.00 6.66
C TYR A 55 3.38 4.83 5.16
N PHE A 56 2.25 5.29 4.63
CA PHE A 56 1.95 5.10 3.22
C PHE A 56 2.99 5.80 2.33
N CYS A 57 3.68 5.00 1.57
CA CYS A 57 4.63 5.34 0.54
C CYS A 57 4.34 4.46 -0.67
N SER A 58 4.79 4.82 -1.86
CA SER A 58 4.55 4.01 -3.05
C SER A 58 5.76 4.04 -3.97
N ASN A 59 6.33 2.88 -4.23
CA ASN A 59 7.42 2.68 -5.19
C ASN A 59 7.03 2.92 -6.64
N VAL A 60 5.76 3.19 -6.92
CA VAL A 60 5.32 3.67 -8.25
C VAL A 60 6.15 4.87 -8.67
N CYS A 61 6.43 5.77 -7.74
CA CYS A 61 7.52 6.71 -7.84
C CYS A 61 7.91 7.27 -6.47
N ALA A 62 9.05 6.86 -6.01
CA ALA A 62 9.62 7.29 -4.75
C ALA A 62 11.09 7.65 -4.95
N ALA A 63 11.56 8.64 -4.19
CA ALA A 63 12.95 8.99 -4.08
C ALA A 63 13.39 8.78 -2.63
N TYR A 64 14.48 8.06 -2.43
CA TYR A 64 15.04 7.75 -1.13
C TYR A 64 16.38 8.47 -0.96
N ARG A 65 16.59 9.07 0.21
CA ARG A 65 17.90 9.61 0.54
C ARG A 65 18.86 8.43 0.77
N ARG A 66 19.85 8.30 -0.10
CA ARG A 66 20.76 7.15 -0.10
C ARG A 66 21.39 6.86 1.28
N GLY A 67 21.87 7.89 1.99
CA GLY A 67 22.45 7.71 3.32
C GLY A 67 21.49 7.05 4.30
N VAL A 68 20.24 7.51 4.34
CA VAL A 68 19.20 6.95 5.22
C VAL A 68 18.80 5.54 4.77
N TYR A 69 18.69 5.33 3.47
CA TYR A 69 18.36 4.01 2.92
C TYR A 69 19.41 2.96 3.36
N LEU A 70 20.69 3.32 3.30
CA LEU A 70 21.79 2.43 3.72
C LEU A 70 21.86 2.29 5.25
N GLU A 71 21.67 3.38 5.98
CA GLU A 71 21.65 3.40 7.46
C GLU A 71 20.57 2.47 8.04
N LEU A 72 19.40 2.45 7.40
CA LEU A 72 18.26 1.61 7.81
C LEU A 72 18.27 0.20 7.20
N GLY A 73 19.33 -0.19 6.49
CA GLY A 73 19.46 -1.53 5.91
C GLY A 73 18.70 -1.76 4.60
N GLY A 74 18.14 -0.70 4.01
CA GLY A 74 17.40 -0.80 2.74
C GLY A 74 16.00 -1.39 2.86
N PHE A 75 15.46 -1.89 1.75
CA PHE A 75 14.19 -2.61 1.77
C PHE A 75 14.33 -3.95 2.48
N PRO A 76 13.30 -4.37 3.25
CA PRO A 76 13.32 -5.67 3.90
C PRO A 76 13.43 -6.80 2.86
N HIS A 77 14.29 -7.77 3.15
CA HIS A 77 14.47 -8.95 2.31
C HIS A 77 14.65 -10.19 3.20
N PRO A 78 13.94 -11.29 2.94
CA PRO A 78 12.91 -11.45 1.89
C PRO A 78 11.58 -10.74 2.24
N THR A 79 10.92 -10.17 1.25
CA THR A 79 9.56 -9.63 1.42
C THR A 79 8.67 -10.01 0.25
N ILE A 80 7.39 -10.30 0.53
CA ILE A 80 6.42 -10.67 -0.49
C ILE A 80 5.67 -9.44 -1.05
N PHE A 81 5.49 -8.40 -0.22
CA PHE A 81 4.74 -7.20 -0.55
C PHE A 81 5.01 -6.08 0.47
N ASN A 82 4.63 -4.81 0.16
CA ASN A 82 4.73 -3.66 1.07
C ASN A 82 6.15 -3.25 1.46
N GLU A 83 7.17 -3.60 0.69
CA GLU A 83 8.57 -3.23 0.99
C GLU A 83 8.75 -1.73 1.22
N ASP A 84 8.00 -0.92 0.46
CA ASP A 84 8.00 0.53 0.57
C ASP A 84 7.34 1.03 1.87
N LEU A 85 6.22 0.44 2.26
CA LEU A 85 5.52 0.80 3.49
C LEU A 85 6.30 0.36 4.73
N ILE A 86 6.89 -0.85 4.70
CA ILE A 86 7.69 -1.39 5.81
C ILE A 86 8.93 -0.53 6.02
N PHE A 87 9.66 -0.21 4.95
CA PHE A 87 10.79 0.70 5.00
C PHE A 87 10.38 2.10 5.51
N ALA A 88 9.25 2.62 5.04
CA ALA A 88 8.69 3.89 5.45
C ALA A 88 8.35 3.92 6.95
N ALA A 89 7.78 2.82 7.48
CA ALA A 89 7.51 2.68 8.90
C ALA A 89 8.81 2.70 9.72
N GLY A 90 9.82 1.94 9.31
CA GLY A 90 11.14 1.95 9.93
C GLY A 90 11.77 3.35 9.91
N ALA A 91 11.71 4.06 8.79
CA ALA A 91 12.21 5.42 8.68
C ALA A 91 11.52 6.38 9.67
N ILE A 92 10.19 6.35 9.75
CA ILE A 92 9.43 7.20 10.68
C ILE A 92 9.75 6.85 12.14
N GLN A 93 9.85 5.58 12.50
CA GLN A 93 10.20 5.12 13.84
C GLN A 93 11.61 5.54 14.26
N ASN A 94 12.50 5.78 13.29
CA ASN A 94 13.85 6.33 13.49
C ASN A 94 13.90 7.86 13.35
N GLY A 95 12.77 8.57 13.48
CA GLY A 95 12.69 10.02 13.51
C GLY A 95 12.72 10.71 12.14
N TRP A 96 12.71 9.93 11.04
CA TRP A 96 12.68 10.48 9.70
C TRP A 96 11.27 10.85 9.27
N LYS A 97 11.15 11.60 8.15
CA LYS A 97 9.87 12.10 7.65
C LYS A 97 9.61 11.58 6.24
N ILE A 98 8.32 11.38 5.93
CA ILE A 98 7.85 11.11 4.57
C ILE A 98 7.26 12.40 4.01
N ILE A 99 7.69 12.80 2.82
CA ILE A 99 7.13 13.93 2.10
C ILE A 99 6.33 13.40 0.93
N TYR A 100 5.07 13.75 0.88
CA TYR A 100 4.22 13.57 -0.28
C TYR A 100 4.15 14.90 -1.06
N LYS A 101 4.46 14.86 -2.36
CA LYS A 101 4.43 16.02 -3.27
C LYS A 101 3.37 15.81 -4.33
N ALA A 102 2.26 16.53 -4.24
CA ALA A 102 1.11 16.37 -5.14
C ALA A 102 1.38 16.79 -6.60
N ASP A 103 2.35 17.66 -6.83
CA ASP A 103 2.70 18.22 -8.15
C ASP A 103 3.60 17.29 -8.96
N ALA A 104 4.28 16.35 -8.38
CA ALA A 104 5.05 15.38 -9.13
C ALA A 104 4.16 14.20 -9.50
N ARG A 105 3.94 14.02 -10.79
CA ARG A 105 2.91 13.11 -11.31
C ARG A 105 3.51 12.14 -12.31
N VAL A 106 3.10 10.87 -12.23
CA VAL A 106 3.37 9.84 -13.24
C VAL A 106 2.08 9.20 -13.70
N ILE A 107 2.11 8.69 -14.92
CA ILE A 107 1.04 7.86 -15.46
C ILE A 107 1.31 6.42 -14.98
N HIS A 108 0.38 5.89 -14.21
CA HIS A 108 0.44 4.52 -13.73
C HIS A 108 -0.96 3.96 -13.57
N SER A 109 -1.25 2.85 -14.20
CA SER A 109 -2.52 2.15 -14.03
C SER A 109 -2.31 0.64 -14.03
N HIS A 110 -3.17 -0.05 -13.31
CA HIS A 110 -3.32 -1.48 -13.35
C HIS A 110 -4.81 -1.80 -13.48
N GLU A 111 -5.13 -2.63 -14.45
CA GLU A 111 -6.44 -3.26 -14.53
C GLU A 111 -6.30 -4.68 -14.02
N TYR A 112 -6.84 -4.93 -12.83
CA TYR A 112 -6.84 -6.26 -12.23
C TYR A 112 -8.19 -6.94 -12.44
N THR A 113 -8.16 -8.17 -12.88
CA THR A 113 -9.32 -9.07 -12.80
C THR A 113 -9.66 -9.35 -11.33
N TYR A 114 -10.87 -9.79 -11.03
CA TYR A 114 -11.27 -10.15 -9.66
C TYR A 114 -10.35 -11.23 -9.05
N ARG A 115 -9.89 -12.18 -9.86
CA ARG A 115 -8.91 -13.19 -9.43
C ARG A 115 -7.57 -12.56 -9.02
N GLU A 116 -7.07 -11.62 -9.80
CA GLU A 116 -5.83 -10.92 -9.49
C GLU A 116 -5.98 -10.02 -8.27
N LEU A 117 -7.15 -9.41 -8.06
CA LEU A 117 -7.45 -8.66 -6.84
C LEU A 117 -7.36 -9.55 -5.61
N ILE A 118 -7.92 -10.78 -5.65
CA ILE A 118 -7.80 -11.75 -4.55
C ILE A 118 -6.33 -12.10 -4.32
N ARG A 119 -5.60 -12.48 -5.37
CA ARG A 119 -4.20 -12.91 -5.27
C ARG A 119 -3.27 -11.82 -4.76
N ARG A 120 -3.40 -10.61 -5.30
CA ARG A 120 -2.62 -9.46 -4.85
C ARG A 120 -2.87 -9.14 -3.37
N ASN A 121 -4.12 -9.16 -2.95
CA ASN A 121 -4.47 -8.89 -1.56
C ASN A 121 -4.12 -10.06 -0.63
N PHE A 122 -4.04 -11.29 -1.14
CA PHE A 122 -3.46 -12.40 -0.42
C PHE A 122 -1.98 -12.12 -0.07
N ASP A 123 -1.16 -11.75 -1.04
CA ASP A 123 0.25 -11.41 -0.78
C ASP A 123 0.38 -10.22 0.18
N GLN A 124 -0.51 -9.23 0.08
CA GLN A 124 -0.57 -8.11 1.03
C GLN A 124 -0.91 -8.58 2.45
N GLY A 125 -1.86 -9.51 2.60
CA GLY A 125 -2.23 -10.10 3.89
C GLY A 125 -1.08 -10.89 4.51
N VAL A 126 -0.37 -11.69 3.71
CA VAL A 126 0.85 -12.41 4.12
C VAL A 126 1.90 -11.43 4.61
N SER A 127 2.19 -10.38 3.84
CA SER A 127 3.16 -9.35 4.24
C SER A 127 2.82 -8.73 5.58
N GLN A 128 1.55 -8.40 5.82
CA GLN A 128 1.12 -7.83 7.09
C GLN A 128 1.22 -8.84 8.26
N ALA A 129 0.94 -10.11 8.00
CA ALA A 129 1.10 -11.17 9.00
C ALA A 129 2.57 -11.45 9.35
N CYS A 130 3.50 -11.15 8.45
CA CYS A 130 4.94 -11.25 8.69
C CYS A 130 5.53 -10.05 9.45
N HIS A 131 4.82 -8.92 9.51
CA HIS A 131 5.27 -7.68 10.16
C HIS A 131 4.28 -7.15 11.21
N PRO A 132 3.95 -7.96 12.25
CA PRO A 132 2.99 -7.57 13.28
C PRO A 132 3.43 -6.31 14.04
N GLU A 133 4.74 -6.07 14.20
CA GLU A 133 5.33 -4.92 14.88
C GLU A 133 4.90 -3.56 14.27
N ILE A 134 4.51 -3.57 12.99
CA ILE A 134 3.99 -2.39 12.27
C ILE A 134 2.46 -2.41 12.24
N PHE A 135 1.87 -3.53 11.77
CA PHE A 135 0.47 -3.58 11.39
C PHE A 135 -0.50 -3.84 12.54
N GLU A 136 -0.04 -4.33 13.69
CA GLU A 136 -0.88 -4.41 14.89
C GLU A 136 -1.09 -3.05 15.55
N LYS A 137 -0.10 -2.14 15.45
CA LYS A 137 -0.21 -0.78 16.00
C LYS A 137 -1.16 0.09 15.21
N VAL A 138 -1.27 -0.13 13.90
CA VAL A 138 -2.05 0.70 12.98
C VAL A 138 -2.88 -0.17 12.04
N LYS A 139 -4.15 -0.38 12.41
CA LYS A 139 -5.06 -1.27 11.67
C LYS A 139 -5.42 -0.68 10.31
N SER A 140 -5.07 -1.39 9.24
CA SER A 140 -5.37 -1.00 7.85
C SER A 140 -6.86 -1.14 7.49
N GLU A 141 -7.60 -1.99 8.20
CA GLU A 141 -9.01 -2.27 7.94
C GLU A 141 -9.91 -1.03 8.12
N LYS A 142 -9.60 -0.17 9.11
CA LYS A 142 -10.33 1.08 9.31
C LYS A 142 -10.25 2.00 8.09
N GLU A 143 -9.08 2.05 7.47
CA GLU A 143 -8.86 2.87 6.28
C GLU A 143 -9.60 2.32 5.06
N GLY A 144 -9.67 1.00 4.92
CA GLY A 144 -10.48 0.33 3.89
C GLY A 144 -11.97 0.65 4.01
N ILE A 145 -12.53 0.60 5.22
CA ILE A 145 -13.93 0.95 5.49
C ILE A 145 -14.18 2.44 5.17
N HIS A 146 -13.27 3.32 5.62
CA HIS A 146 -13.38 4.76 5.34
C HIS A 146 -13.37 5.05 3.84
N LEU A 147 -12.50 4.39 3.08
CA LEU A 147 -12.48 4.45 1.62
C LEU A 147 -13.84 4.06 1.02
N ILE A 148 -14.36 2.89 1.38
CA ILE A 148 -15.64 2.39 0.84
C ILE A 148 -16.76 3.38 1.14
N CYS A 149 -16.91 3.83 2.38
CA CYS A 149 -17.94 4.80 2.76
C CYS A 149 -17.82 6.12 1.98
N THR A 150 -16.61 6.61 1.78
CA THR A 150 -16.34 7.84 1.03
C THR A 150 -16.73 7.69 -0.44
N LEU A 151 -16.34 6.54 -1.06
CA LEU A 151 -16.67 6.28 -2.45
C LEU A 151 -18.16 6.06 -2.67
N VAL A 152 -18.83 5.32 -1.79
CA VAL A 152 -20.29 5.10 -1.86
C VAL A 152 -21.02 6.44 -1.83
N LYS A 153 -20.73 7.32 -0.87
CA LYS A 153 -21.34 8.65 -0.79
C LYS A 153 -21.17 9.45 -2.08
N LYS A 154 -19.97 9.40 -2.67
CA LYS A 154 -19.68 10.09 -3.93
C LYS A 154 -20.43 9.50 -5.10
N LEU A 155 -20.42 8.17 -5.25
CA LEU A 155 -21.11 7.46 -6.34
C LEU A 155 -22.62 7.65 -6.26
N LEU A 156 -23.20 7.66 -5.05
CA LEU A 156 -24.62 7.98 -4.83
C LEU A 156 -24.96 9.40 -5.30
N LYS A 157 -24.14 10.40 -4.92
CA LYS A 157 -24.31 11.79 -5.37
C LYS A 157 -24.26 11.93 -6.88
N GLU A 158 -23.43 11.12 -7.54
CA GLU A 158 -23.29 11.10 -9.01
C GLU A 158 -24.27 10.14 -9.71
N ARG A 159 -25.19 9.49 -8.98
CA ARG A 159 -26.17 8.51 -9.47
C ARG A 159 -25.55 7.31 -10.21
N LYS A 160 -24.33 6.91 -9.80
CA LYS A 160 -23.56 5.83 -10.44
C LYS A 160 -23.78 4.49 -9.71
N TYR A 161 -24.99 3.95 -9.78
CA TYR A 161 -25.38 2.77 -8.99
C TYR A 161 -24.64 1.48 -9.40
N LEU A 162 -24.38 1.27 -10.69
CA LEU A 162 -23.63 0.10 -11.15
C LEU A 162 -22.18 0.10 -10.62
N GLN A 163 -21.56 1.26 -10.50
CA GLN A 163 -20.22 1.41 -9.93
C GLN A 163 -20.21 1.15 -8.42
N ILE A 164 -21.34 1.33 -7.73
CA ILE A 164 -21.46 0.94 -6.33
C ILE A 164 -21.43 -0.59 -6.20
N ILE A 165 -22.13 -1.30 -7.07
CA ILE A 165 -22.09 -2.77 -7.09
C ILE A 165 -20.66 -3.24 -7.39
N GLN A 166 -20.03 -2.67 -8.41
CA GLN A 166 -18.63 -2.96 -8.75
C GLN A 166 -17.69 -2.72 -7.54
N LEU A 167 -17.84 -1.58 -6.85
CA LEU A 167 -17.06 -1.26 -5.66
C LEU A 167 -17.19 -2.33 -4.57
N PHE A 168 -18.40 -2.81 -4.30
CA PHE A 168 -18.61 -3.85 -3.31
C PHE A 168 -18.02 -5.20 -3.73
N VAL A 169 -18.15 -5.60 -5.00
CA VAL A 169 -17.56 -6.84 -5.51
C VAL A 169 -16.02 -6.76 -5.41
N GLU A 170 -15.41 -5.68 -5.89
CA GLU A 170 -13.96 -5.50 -5.81
C GLU A 170 -13.46 -5.47 -4.36
N SER A 171 -14.19 -4.77 -3.47
CA SER A 171 -13.85 -4.71 -2.05
C SER A 171 -13.99 -6.07 -1.37
N GLY A 172 -14.99 -6.85 -1.73
CA GLY A 172 -15.17 -8.23 -1.27
C GLY A 172 -14.03 -9.13 -1.70
N CYS A 173 -13.62 -9.07 -2.98
CA CYS A 173 -12.46 -9.80 -3.49
C CYS A 173 -11.16 -9.43 -2.75
N LYS A 174 -10.93 -8.12 -2.56
CA LYS A 174 -9.76 -7.61 -1.82
C LYS A 174 -9.76 -8.11 -0.38
N TYR A 175 -10.90 -8.00 0.31
CA TYR A 175 -11.05 -8.44 1.70
C TYR A 175 -10.85 -9.95 1.85
N LEU A 176 -11.43 -10.74 0.95
CA LEU A 176 -11.28 -12.20 0.96
C LEU A 176 -9.80 -12.60 0.80
N GLY A 177 -9.12 -12.05 -0.21
CA GLY A 177 -7.69 -12.29 -0.42
C GLY A 177 -6.87 -11.90 0.81
N TYR A 178 -7.10 -10.70 1.34
CA TYR A 178 -6.41 -10.19 2.51
C TYR A 178 -6.59 -11.08 3.75
N GLN A 179 -7.80 -11.51 4.05
CA GLN A 179 -8.05 -12.40 5.19
C GLN A 179 -7.38 -13.77 5.04
N MET A 180 -7.46 -14.37 3.83
CA MET A 180 -6.73 -15.60 3.55
C MET A 180 -5.21 -15.41 3.73
N GLY A 181 -4.67 -14.28 3.27
CA GLY A 181 -3.25 -13.95 3.44
C GLY A 181 -2.86 -13.76 4.91
N LYS A 182 -3.67 -13.09 5.72
CA LYS A 182 -3.41 -12.96 7.18
C LYS A 182 -3.35 -14.31 7.90
N HIS A 183 -4.10 -15.28 7.42
CA HIS A 183 -4.18 -16.62 8.03
C HIS A 183 -3.42 -17.67 7.20
N TYR A 184 -2.46 -17.27 6.36
CA TYR A 184 -1.75 -18.15 5.43
C TYR A 184 -1.13 -19.37 6.08
N ARG A 185 -0.69 -19.26 7.34
CA ARG A 185 -0.10 -20.36 8.12
C ARG A 185 -1.04 -21.54 8.34
N GLN A 186 -2.35 -21.33 8.20
CA GLN A 186 -3.39 -22.36 8.34
C GLN A 186 -3.76 -23.00 6.99
N LEU A 187 -3.19 -22.51 5.89
CA LEU A 187 -3.50 -22.97 4.54
C LEU A 187 -2.48 -24.01 4.05
N PRO A 188 -2.91 -25.02 3.32
CA PRO A 188 -1.99 -25.94 2.65
C PRO A 188 -1.11 -25.21 1.64
N GLU A 189 0.15 -25.63 1.50
CA GLU A 189 1.11 -25.01 0.60
C GLU A 189 0.60 -24.98 -0.86
N SER A 190 -0.01 -26.07 -1.32
CA SER A 190 -0.60 -26.16 -2.66
C SER A 190 -1.69 -25.10 -2.91
N PHE A 191 -2.38 -24.66 -1.86
CA PHE A 191 -3.39 -23.60 -1.93
C PHE A 191 -2.74 -22.20 -1.90
N ILE A 192 -1.72 -22.00 -1.08
CA ILE A 192 -0.88 -20.79 -1.06
C ILE A 192 -0.31 -20.53 -2.44
N MET A 193 0.26 -21.54 -3.07
CA MET A 193 0.85 -21.45 -4.42
C MET A 193 -0.17 -21.08 -5.51
N LYS A 194 -1.45 -21.38 -5.33
CA LYS A 194 -2.51 -20.94 -6.24
C LYS A 194 -2.96 -19.48 -5.98
N LEU A 195 -2.82 -19.02 -4.74
CA LEU A 195 -3.28 -17.70 -4.32
C LEU A 195 -2.20 -16.63 -4.46
N THR A 196 -0.92 -16.96 -4.36
CA THR A 196 0.15 -15.97 -4.47
C THR A 196 0.37 -15.48 -5.91
N MET A 197 0.76 -14.24 -6.07
CA MET A 197 1.36 -13.70 -7.31
C MET A 197 2.89 -13.77 -7.28
N ASN A 198 3.49 -13.97 -6.10
CA ASN A 198 4.93 -13.96 -5.89
C ASN A 198 5.46 -15.37 -5.54
N HIS A 199 5.50 -16.26 -6.54
CA HIS A 199 5.96 -17.64 -6.36
C HIS A 199 7.42 -17.74 -5.91
N ASN A 200 8.28 -16.80 -6.31
CA ASN A 200 9.71 -16.84 -5.96
C ASN A 200 9.93 -16.60 -4.46
N TYR A 201 9.11 -15.78 -3.82
CA TYR A 201 9.16 -15.59 -2.38
C TYR A 201 8.98 -16.91 -1.61
N TRP A 202 8.04 -17.73 -2.05
CA TRP A 202 7.74 -19.01 -1.38
C TRP A 202 8.79 -20.08 -1.65
N ARG A 203 9.38 -20.11 -2.85
CA ARG A 203 10.47 -21.04 -3.19
C ARG A 203 11.73 -20.75 -2.38
N GLY A 204 12.16 -19.49 -2.33
CA GLY A 204 13.33 -19.12 -1.55
C GLY A 204 13.19 -19.38 -0.04
N ARG A 205 11.96 -19.37 0.47
CA ARG A 205 11.69 -19.63 1.88
C ARG A 205 11.82 -21.14 2.24
N ASN A 206 11.45 -22.01 1.32
CA ASN A 206 11.62 -23.46 1.50
C ASN A 206 13.10 -23.86 1.47
N ASP A 207 13.95 -23.10 0.78
CA ASP A 207 15.39 -23.33 0.73
C ASP A 207 16.12 -22.87 2.01
N GLU A 208 15.55 -21.93 2.78
CA GLU A 208 16.10 -21.45 4.05
C GLU A 208 15.67 -22.32 5.26
N ASP A 209 14.55 -23.03 5.14
CA ASP A 209 14.01 -23.92 6.18
C ASP A 209 14.45 -25.40 5.98
N ALA A 210 15.24 -25.71 4.93
CA ALA A 210 15.76 -27.05 4.60
C ALA A 210 17.23 -27.18 5.00
#